data_3623486be48fd8ba892a75808f9507ed
#
_entry.id   3623486be48fd8ba892a75808f9507ed
#
_cell.length_a   1.000
_cell.length_b   1.000
_cell.length_c   1.000
_cell.angle_alpha   90.00
_cell.angle_beta   90.00
_cell.angle_gamma   90.00
#
_symmetry.space_group_name_H-M   'P 1'
#
loop_
_entity.id
_entity.type
_entity.pdbx_description
1 polymer ?
#
loop_
_entity_poly.entity_id
_entity_poly.type
_entity_poly.pdbx_seq_one_letter_code
_entity_poly.pdbx_strand_id
1 'polypeptide(L)'
;MRQIGLVLLVFSLLIGICAGAEENIYKIMILGNVKVEEGVIRGAIKSREGGPFSVEKVREDLRSIFDLGSFTDVQVDIKSTPQGKEVIFIVVEKPSIKEILIKGNNKVKLDDIKEKMTLTPRSILNLEKAKENSEQIRKLYFSKGYYGVKVEYQVDYLETNEAMVTFTISEGPKGHIQKIVFKGNKKIKTSDLKKLMATKQRNIFSIITKTGTLDEDVLKNDLQLLTAYYFDHGYLEAKTSEPKIDLSDPKKIRIEIEIVEGPQYRLGNIDFKGDLLTTKEDLFKVLKIKRGAVYSNTAIRRDVNALTEKFANQGYAYVEINPDTSMDNKNLLVHLTFEIEKKKRVFYEKIQVVGNTKTRDKVVRRELQVAEGELYSATDMNKSRDRLKRSGFFKEMDFTTSRGSTEEKINLDIKLEEAPTGAISFGIGYSTLESVVGS
;
A
#
# COMPACT_ATOMS: atom_id res chain seq x y z
N MET A 1 -1.22 30.34 -104.29
CA MET A 1 -2.68 30.12 -104.15
C MET A 1 -3.04 29.76 -102.67
N ARG A 2 -3.95 30.51 -102.11
CA ARG A 2 -4.59 30.40 -100.84
C ARG A 2 -3.75 30.36 -99.56
N GLN A 3 -3.70 31.53 -98.93
CA GLN A 3 -3.44 31.75 -97.49
C GLN A 3 -4.67 31.19 -96.65
N ILE A 4 -4.31 30.51 -95.58
CA ILE A 4 -5.27 30.25 -94.52
C ILE A 4 -4.65 30.82 -93.23
N GLY A 5 -5.27 31.88 -92.70
CA GLY A 5 -4.88 32.51 -91.44
C GLY A 5 -5.21 31.68 -90.23
N LEU A 6 -4.24 31.62 -89.28
CA LEU A 6 -4.37 30.99 -88.01
C LEU A 6 -4.85 32.04 -86.99
N VAL A 7 -6.10 31.96 -86.55
CA VAL A 7 -6.60 32.79 -85.43
C VAL A 7 -6.26 32.10 -84.13
N LEU A 8 -5.36 32.65 -83.36
CA LEU A 8 -5.01 32.26 -82.02
C LEU A 8 -6.06 32.82 -81.02
N LEU A 9 -6.93 31.95 -80.55
CA LEU A 9 -7.88 32.26 -79.49
C LEU A 9 -7.17 32.04 -78.13
N VAL A 10 -6.80 33.10 -77.43
CA VAL A 10 -6.26 33.08 -76.07
C VAL A 10 -7.42 32.89 -75.11
N PHE A 11 -7.60 31.67 -74.61
CA PHE A 11 -8.52 31.36 -73.55
C PHE A 11 -7.80 31.63 -72.20
N SER A 12 -8.00 32.78 -71.57
CA SER A 12 -7.57 33.08 -70.22
C SER A 12 -8.43 32.28 -69.23
N LEU A 13 -7.87 31.18 -68.72
CA LEU A 13 -8.47 30.38 -67.63
C LEU A 13 -8.31 31.17 -66.31
N LEU A 14 -9.30 31.92 -65.94
CA LEU A 14 -9.41 32.44 -64.55
C LEU A 14 -9.69 31.27 -63.60
N ILE A 15 -8.64 30.72 -63.02
CA ILE A 15 -8.77 29.83 -61.90
C ILE A 15 -9.14 30.71 -60.69
N GLY A 16 -10.44 30.84 -60.44
CA GLY A 16 -10.95 31.36 -59.17
C GLY A 16 -10.54 30.41 -58.07
N ILE A 17 -9.51 30.80 -57.31
CA ILE A 17 -9.27 30.21 -56.00
C ILE A 17 -10.43 30.61 -55.12
N CYS A 18 -11.44 29.76 -54.99
CA CYS A 18 -12.37 29.83 -53.86
C CYS A 18 -11.55 29.57 -52.60
N ALA A 19 -10.95 30.62 -52.04
CA ALA A 19 -10.61 30.64 -50.64
C ALA A 19 -11.90 30.40 -49.89
N GLY A 20 -12.12 29.20 -49.37
CA GLY A 20 -13.23 28.90 -48.48
C GLY A 20 -13.15 29.92 -47.34
N ALA A 21 -14.07 30.83 -47.29
CA ALA A 21 -14.24 31.71 -46.14
C ALA A 21 -14.32 30.78 -44.92
N GLU A 22 -13.37 30.86 -43.98
CA GLU A 22 -13.47 30.18 -42.69
C GLU A 22 -14.78 30.68 -42.06
N GLU A 23 -15.80 29.83 -42.10
CA GLU A 23 -17.07 30.16 -41.47
C GLU A 23 -16.86 30.20 -39.95
N ASN A 24 -17.17 31.33 -39.31
CA ASN A 24 -17.06 31.47 -37.86
C ASN A 24 -18.26 30.80 -37.17
N ILE A 25 -18.05 30.40 -35.92
CA ILE A 25 -19.11 29.93 -35.05
C ILE A 25 -19.91 31.15 -34.61
N TYR A 26 -21.16 31.26 -35.11
CA TYR A 26 -22.07 32.31 -34.71
C TYR A 26 -22.58 32.10 -33.28
N LYS A 27 -22.97 30.87 -32.94
CA LYS A 27 -23.58 30.54 -31.66
C LYS A 27 -23.27 29.12 -31.22
N ILE A 28 -23.10 28.95 -29.93
CA ILE A 28 -22.97 27.60 -29.29
C ILE A 28 -24.17 27.41 -28.35
N MET A 29 -24.93 26.35 -28.60
CA MET A 29 -26.08 25.98 -27.75
C MET A 29 -25.81 24.65 -27.09
N ILE A 30 -26.27 24.48 -25.86
CA ILE A 30 -26.24 23.22 -25.10
C ILE A 30 -27.68 22.89 -24.75
N LEU A 31 -28.10 21.69 -25.12
CA LEU A 31 -29.45 21.18 -24.90
C LEU A 31 -29.43 19.86 -24.19
N GLY A 32 -30.43 19.61 -23.34
CA GLY A 32 -30.60 18.32 -22.64
C GLY A 32 -29.92 18.28 -21.27
N ASN A 33 -29.18 19.29 -20.87
CA ASN A 33 -28.68 19.41 -19.51
C ASN A 33 -29.80 19.83 -18.55
N VAL A 34 -29.94 19.10 -17.44
CA VAL A 34 -30.95 19.31 -16.40
C VAL A 34 -30.33 19.59 -15.05
N LYS A 35 -29.38 18.74 -14.64
CA LYS A 35 -28.66 18.82 -13.34
C LYS A 35 -27.24 19.36 -13.49
N VAL A 36 -26.61 19.12 -14.64
CA VAL A 36 -25.28 19.67 -14.93
C VAL A 36 -25.41 21.10 -15.43
N GLU A 37 -24.79 22.02 -14.73
CA GLU A 37 -24.83 23.44 -15.12
C GLU A 37 -24.19 23.64 -16.51
N GLU A 38 -24.80 24.47 -17.33
CA GLU A 38 -24.28 24.79 -18.66
C GLU A 38 -22.83 25.30 -18.62
N GLY A 39 -22.49 26.08 -17.57
CA GLY A 39 -21.14 26.61 -17.37
C GLY A 39 -20.07 25.53 -17.27
N VAL A 40 -20.38 24.37 -16.70
CA VAL A 40 -19.45 23.21 -16.61
C VAL A 40 -19.19 22.63 -18.00
N ILE A 41 -20.24 22.49 -18.80
CA ILE A 41 -20.14 21.99 -20.19
C ILE A 41 -19.38 23.00 -21.07
N ARG A 42 -19.71 24.29 -20.96
CA ARG A 42 -19.00 25.37 -21.65
C ARG A 42 -17.52 25.47 -21.26
N GLY A 43 -17.19 25.11 -20.01
CA GLY A 43 -15.80 25.06 -19.53
C GLY A 43 -14.99 23.93 -20.15
N ALA A 44 -15.62 22.85 -20.52
CA ALA A 44 -14.95 21.67 -21.12
C ALA A 44 -14.64 21.86 -22.61
N ILE A 45 -15.38 22.70 -23.34
CA ILE A 45 -15.21 22.95 -24.77
C ILE A 45 -14.18 24.03 -25.06
N LYS A 46 -13.41 23.84 -26.13
CA LYS A 46 -12.41 24.80 -26.63
C LYS A 46 -12.99 25.77 -27.67
N SER A 47 -14.02 25.35 -28.40
CA SER A 47 -14.70 26.20 -29.36
C SER A 47 -15.32 27.44 -28.68
N ARG A 48 -15.29 28.57 -29.34
CA ARG A 48 -15.85 29.84 -28.83
C ARG A 48 -16.69 30.53 -29.91
N GLU A 49 -17.74 31.18 -29.48
CA GLU A 49 -18.55 32.05 -30.35
C GLU A 49 -17.67 33.18 -30.95
N GLY A 50 -17.80 33.46 -32.23
CA GLY A 50 -16.95 34.38 -32.99
C GLY A 50 -15.63 33.78 -33.50
N GLY A 51 -15.24 32.59 -33.02
CA GLY A 51 -14.02 31.90 -33.46
C GLY A 51 -14.22 31.08 -34.74
N PRO A 52 -13.13 30.61 -35.37
CA PRO A 52 -13.19 29.82 -36.61
C PRO A 52 -13.81 28.45 -36.34
N PHE A 53 -14.73 28.02 -37.20
CA PHE A 53 -15.35 26.73 -37.16
C PHE A 53 -14.37 25.64 -37.68
N SER A 54 -14.20 24.55 -36.93
CA SER A 54 -13.46 23.38 -37.34
C SER A 54 -14.16 22.12 -36.85
N VAL A 55 -14.40 21.19 -37.76
CA VAL A 55 -15.00 19.89 -37.45
C VAL A 55 -14.15 19.10 -36.43
N GLU A 56 -12.81 19.19 -36.55
CA GLU A 56 -11.87 18.55 -35.64
C GLU A 56 -12.00 19.08 -34.21
N LYS A 57 -12.07 20.42 -34.07
CA LYS A 57 -12.28 21.07 -32.75
C LYS A 57 -13.62 20.67 -32.12
N VAL A 58 -14.69 20.71 -32.92
CA VAL A 58 -16.03 20.30 -32.43
C VAL A 58 -16.04 18.82 -32.02
N ARG A 59 -15.30 17.97 -32.73
CA ARG A 59 -15.13 16.55 -32.33
C ARG A 59 -14.32 16.38 -31.05
N GLU A 60 -13.29 17.18 -30.85
CA GLU A 60 -12.54 17.23 -29.58
C GLU A 60 -13.44 17.73 -28.44
N ASP A 61 -14.25 18.77 -28.69
CA ASP A 61 -15.19 19.31 -27.71
C ASP A 61 -16.23 18.25 -27.29
N LEU A 62 -16.78 17.52 -28.27
CA LEU A 62 -17.71 16.43 -28.00
C LEU A 62 -17.08 15.36 -27.09
N ARG A 63 -15.83 14.97 -27.34
CA ARG A 63 -15.09 14.07 -26.47
C ARG A 63 -14.87 14.66 -25.08
N SER A 64 -14.46 15.94 -25.02
CA SER A 64 -14.24 16.61 -23.73
C SER A 64 -15.50 16.68 -22.88
N ILE A 65 -16.68 16.91 -23.52
CA ILE A 65 -17.97 16.87 -22.82
C ILE A 65 -18.26 15.44 -22.32
N PHE A 66 -18.03 14.40 -23.15
CA PHE A 66 -18.25 13.03 -22.77
C PHE A 66 -17.31 12.60 -21.63
N ASP A 67 -16.06 13.05 -21.66
CA ASP A 67 -15.02 12.76 -20.64
C ASP A 67 -15.31 13.41 -19.28
N LEU A 68 -16.28 14.37 -19.19
CA LEU A 68 -16.81 14.81 -17.89
C LEU A 68 -17.47 13.68 -17.09
N GLY A 69 -17.79 12.57 -17.77
CA GLY A 69 -18.33 11.36 -17.13
C GLY A 69 -19.79 11.47 -16.69
N SER A 70 -20.42 12.64 -16.86
CA SER A 70 -21.80 12.96 -16.43
C SER A 70 -22.88 12.58 -17.46
N PHE A 71 -22.47 12.22 -18.66
CA PHE A 71 -23.40 11.98 -19.78
C PHE A 71 -23.35 10.53 -20.24
N THR A 72 -24.52 10.01 -20.65
CA THR A 72 -24.66 8.71 -21.34
C THR A 72 -24.44 8.87 -22.83
N ASP A 73 -24.85 10.01 -23.38
CA ASP A 73 -24.70 10.32 -24.81
C ASP A 73 -24.42 11.80 -24.99
N VAL A 74 -23.60 12.14 -25.98
CA VAL A 74 -23.30 13.49 -26.39
C VAL A 74 -23.32 13.54 -27.92
N GLN A 75 -24.23 14.32 -28.48
CA GLN A 75 -24.35 14.52 -29.90
C GLN A 75 -24.09 15.98 -30.25
N VAL A 76 -23.73 16.26 -31.48
CA VAL A 76 -23.58 17.61 -32.01
C VAL A 76 -24.38 17.78 -33.30
N ASP A 77 -25.18 18.79 -33.36
CA ASP A 77 -25.87 19.27 -34.60
C ASP A 77 -25.23 20.58 -35.05
N ILE A 78 -25.02 20.74 -36.36
CA ILE A 78 -24.37 21.90 -36.94
C ILE A 78 -25.28 22.48 -38.00
N LYS A 79 -25.75 23.71 -37.74
CA LYS A 79 -26.62 24.43 -38.68
C LYS A 79 -25.86 25.58 -39.33
N SER A 80 -26.04 25.74 -40.64
CA SER A 80 -25.53 26.91 -41.39
C SER A 80 -26.57 28.01 -41.35
N THR A 81 -26.15 29.20 -40.88
CA THR A 81 -26.99 30.40 -40.83
C THR A 81 -26.33 31.53 -41.65
N PRO A 82 -27.07 32.59 -42.03
CA PRO A 82 -26.46 33.73 -42.70
C PRO A 82 -25.38 34.45 -41.90
N GLN A 83 -25.32 34.24 -40.55
CA GLN A 83 -24.34 34.85 -39.64
C GLN A 83 -23.13 33.93 -39.36
N GLY A 84 -23.15 32.66 -39.79
CA GLY A 84 -22.13 31.67 -39.53
C GLY A 84 -22.69 30.33 -39.09
N LYS A 85 -21.83 29.47 -38.50
CA LYS A 85 -22.24 28.14 -38.00
C LYS A 85 -22.84 28.25 -36.60
N GLU A 86 -23.97 27.61 -36.40
CA GLU A 86 -24.56 27.35 -35.08
C GLU A 86 -24.21 25.90 -34.67
N VAL A 87 -23.51 25.75 -33.58
CA VAL A 87 -23.06 24.44 -33.02
C VAL A 87 -23.96 24.11 -31.84
N ILE A 88 -24.69 23.02 -31.90
CA ILE A 88 -25.66 22.62 -30.89
C ILE A 88 -25.18 21.30 -30.30
N PHE A 89 -24.68 21.33 -29.06
CA PHE A 89 -24.36 20.11 -28.30
C PHE A 89 -25.61 19.60 -27.59
N ILE A 90 -26.02 18.39 -27.89
CA ILE A 90 -27.17 17.72 -27.30
C ILE A 90 -26.63 16.64 -26.36
N VAL A 91 -26.90 16.83 -25.07
CA VAL A 91 -26.40 15.92 -24.03
C VAL A 91 -27.52 15.12 -23.38
N VAL A 92 -27.25 13.89 -23.02
CA VAL A 92 -28.13 13.03 -22.24
C VAL A 92 -27.46 12.72 -20.94
N GLU A 93 -27.95 13.27 -19.86
CA GLU A 93 -27.35 13.08 -18.53
C GLU A 93 -27.53 11.65 -18.02
N LYS A 94 -26.48 11.10 -17.38
CA LYS A 94 -26.61 9.87 -16.62
C LYS A 94 -27.57 10.09 -15.45
N PRO A 95 -28.37 9.10 -15.10
CA PRO A 95 -29.25 9.20 -13.96
C PRO A 95 -28.47 9.42 -12.67
N SER A 96 -29.00 10.22 -11.75
CA SER A 96 -28.45 10.34 -10.40
C SER A 96 -29.08 9.30 -9.48
N ILE A 97 -28.32 8.87 -8.47
CA ILE A 97 -28.81 7.93 -7.47
C ILE A 97 -29.77 8.67 -6.51
N LYS A 98 -31.03 8.29 -6.52
CA LYS A 98 -32.03 8.80 -5.57
C LYS A 98 -31.83 8.20 -4.19
N GLU A 99 -31.74 6.87 -4.13
CA GLU A 99 -31.62 6.12 -2.89
C GLU A 99 -30.82 4.84 -3.10
N ILE A 100 -30.12 4.40 -2.06
CA ILE A 100 -29.43 3.11 -1.99
C ILE A 100 -30.08 2.29 -0.91
N LEU A 101 -30.67 1.15 -1.30
CA LEU A 101 -31.31 0.21 -0.40
C LEU A 101 -30.40 -1.00 -0.19
N ILE A 102 -30.29 -1.43 1.06
CA ILE A 102 -29.55 -2.63 1.45
C ILE A 102 -30.52 -3.57 2.15
N LYS A 103 -30.68 -4.78 1.60
CA LYS A 103 -31.63 -5.79 2.09
C LYS A 103 -30.90 -7.08 2.44
N GLY A 104 -31.38 -7.78 3.49
CA GLY A 104 -30.86 -9.11 3.86
C GLY A 104 -29.67 -9.12 4.80
N ASN A 105 -29.21 -7.95 5.28
CA ASN A 105 -28.09 -7.80 6.20
C ASN A 105 -28.51 -8.03 7.67
N ASN A 106 -28.78 -9.27 8.07
CA ASN A 106 -29.23 -9.60 9.42
C ASN A 106 -28.06 -9.77 10.42
N LYS A 107 -26.85 -10.12 9.95
CA LYS A 107 -25.68 -10.44 10.77
C LYS A 107 -24.62 -9.33 10.78
N VAL A 108 -24.64 -8.45 9.79
CA VAL A 108 -23.72 -7.31 9.70
C VAL A 108 -24.51 -6.02 9.79
N LYS A 109 -24.03 -5.10 10.63
CA LYS A 109 -24.69 -3.81 10.83
C LYS A 109 -24.67 -2.99 9.53
N LEU A 110 -25.76 -2.27 9.31
CA LEU A 110 -25.90 -1.41 8.13
C LEU A 110 -24.80 -0.36 8.04
N ASP A 111 -24.38 0.20 9.16
CA ASP A 111 -23.33 1.22 9.22
C ASP A 111 -21.97 0.66 8.79
N ASP A 112 -21.62 -0.57 9.21
CA ASP A 112 -20.38 -1.24 8.78
C ASP A 112 -20.37 -1.46 7.26
N ILE A 113 -21.55 -1.73 6.66
CA ILE A 113 -21.68 -1.90 5.20
C ILE A 113 -21.52 -0.55 4.50
N LYS A 114 -22.22 0.48 4.96
CA LYS A 114 -22.17 1.83 4.38
C LYS A 114 -20.75 2.42 4.42
N GLU A 115 -19.99 2.16 5.47
CA GLU A 115 -18.60 2.61 5.59
C GLU A 115 -17.68 2.05 4.49
N LYS A 116 -18.01 0.86 3.97
CA LYS A 116 -17.24 0.21 2.88
C LYS A 116 -17.71 0.60 1.48
N MET A 117 -18.82 1.31 1.39
CA MET A 117 -19.40 1.71 0.10
C MET A 117 -18.82 3.04 -0.38
N THR A 118 -18.64 3.16 -1.69
CA THR A 118 -18.21 4.37 -2.39
C THR A 118 -19.36 5.08 -3.11
N LEU A 119 -20.47 4.36 -3.38
CA LEU A 119 -21.68 4.96 -3.90
C LEU A 119 -22.40 5.74 -2.81
N THR A 120 -22.88 6.92 -3.17
CA THR A 120 -23.65 7.77 -2.27
C THR A 120 -24.94 8.26 -2.95
N PRO A 121 -26.03 8.48 -2.20
CA PRO A 121 -27.21 9.15 -2.73
C PRO A 121 -26.85 10.52 -3.35
N ARG A 122 -27.54 10.92 -4.37
CA ARG A 122 -27.35 12.14 -5.16
C ARG A 122 -26.11 12.18 -6.06
N SER A 123 -25.26 11.14 -6.04
CA SER A 123 -24.16 11.01 -7.00
C SER A 123 -24.68 10.46 -8.34
N ILE A 124 -23.89 10.64 -9.40
CA ILE A 124 -24.18 10.08 -10.72
C ILE A 124 -24.06 8.56 -10.64
N LEU A 125 -25.02 7.84 -11.22
CA LEU A 125 -25.00 6.39 -11.27
C LEU A 125 -23.81 5.90 -12.11
N ASN A 126 -23.00 5.07 -11.52
CA ASN A 126 -21.91 4.34 -12.17
C ASN A 126 -22.05 2.84 -11.86
N LEU A 127 -22.32 2.04 -12.88
CA LEU A 127 -22.54 0.61 -12.74
C LEU A 127 -21.28 -0.16 -12.32
N GLU A 128 -20.09 0.33 -12.73
CA GLU A 128 -18.81 -0.26 -12.27
C GLU A 128 -18.65 -0.07 -10.77
N LYS A 129 -18.93 1.15 -10.26
CA LYS A 129 -18.95 1.41 -8.81
C LYS A 129 -20.00 0.57 -8.09
N ALA A 130 -21.17 0.32 -8.68
CA ALA A 130 -22.17 -0.57 -8.09
C ALA A 130 -21.65 -2.01 -7.95
N LYS A 131 -20.97 -2.51 -8.99
CA LYS A 131 -20.31 -3.80 -8.96
C LYS A 131 -19.18 -3.85 -7.94
N GLU A 132 -18.33 -2.82 -7.90
CA GLU A 132 -17.26 -2.71 -6.89
C GLU A 132 -17.83 -2.71 -5.47
N ASN A 133 -18.93 -1.98 -5.22
CA ASN A 133 -19.58 -1.97 -3.91
C ASN A 133 -20.12 -3.34 -3.53
N SER A 134 -20.70 -4.10 -4.47
CA SER A 134 -21.14 -5.49 -4.18
C SER A 134 -19.95 -6.37 -3.76
N GLU A 135 -18.79 -6.21 -4.41
CA GLU A 135 -17.56 -6.92 -4.02
C GLU A 135 -17.00 -6.46 -2.66
N GLN A 136 -17.06 -5.16 -2.36
CA GLN A 136 -16.65 -4.65 -1.05
C GLN A 136 -17.54 -5.19 0.08
N ILE A 137 -18.86 -5.21 -0.15
CA ILE A 137 -19.81 -5.82 0.78
C ILE A 137 -19.48 -7.31 0.94
N ARG A 138 -19.24 -8.05 -0.15
CA ARG A 138 -18.86 -9.46 -0.11
C ARG A 138 -17.58 -9.65 0.72
N LYS A 139 -16.54 -8.87 0.50
CA LYS A 139 -15.29 -8.92 1.27
C LYS A 139 -15.51 -8.65 2.76
N LEU A 140 -16.37 -7.69 3.10
CA LEU A 140 -16.75 -7.41 4.50
C LEU A 140 -17.38 -8.64 5.15
N TYR A 141 -18.30 -9.32 4.46
CA TYR A 141 -18.91 -10.55 4.98
C TYR A 141 -17.90 -11.70 5.11
N PHE A 142 -16.98 -11.83 4.13
CA PHE A 142 -15.89 -12.80 4.18
C PHE A 142 -15.02 -12.58 5.42
N SER A 143 -14.60 -11.35 5.69
CA SER A 143 -13.77 -11.03 6.87
C SER A 143 -14.50 -11.32 8.20
N LYS A 144 -15.84 -11.33 8.19
CA LYS A 144 -16.66 -11.71 9.35
C LYS A 144 -17.00 -13.21 9.39
N GLY A 145 -16.53 -14.00 8.39
CA GLY A 145 -16.66 -15.45 8.33
C GLY A 145 -17.88 -15.97 7.57
N TYR A 146 -18.55 -15.17 6.77
CA TYR A 146 -19.70 -15.58 5.94
C TYR A 146 -19.27 -15.86 4.50
N TYR A 147 -18.69 -17.03 4.26
CA TYR A 147 -18.05 -17.37 2.99
C TYR A 147 -19.01 -17.78 1.86
N GLY A 148 -20.24 -18.11 2.22
CA GLY A 148 -21.32 -18.40 1.27
C GLY A 148 -22.16 -17.18 0.91
N VAL A 149 -21.75 -15.98 1.30
CA VAL A 149 -22.50 -14.76 1.02
C VAL A 149 -22.61 -14.51 -0.49
N LYS A 150 -23.81 -14.16 -0.92
CA LYS A 150 -24.09 -13.65 -2.26
C LYS A 150 -24.58 -12.22 -2.13
N VAL A 151 -24.03 -11.33 -2.92
CA VAL A 151 -24.40 -9.92 -2.98
C VAL A 151 -24.73 -9.58 -4.41
N GLU A 152 -25.99 -9.28 -4.65
CA GLU A 152 -26.49 -8.90 -5.97
C GLU A 152 -26.96 -7.45 -5.90
N TYR A 153 -26.84 -6.71 -7.00
CA TYR A 153 -27.39 -5.38 -7.07
C TYR A 153 -28.37 -5.27 -8.25
N GLN A 154 -29.40 -4.48 -8.06
CA GLN A 154 -30.39 -4.14 -9.06
C GLN A 154 -30.49 -2.62 -9.15
N VAL A 155 -30.70 -2.11 -10.35
CA VAL A 155 -30.90 -0.67 -10.60
C VAL A 155 -32.27 -0.50 -11.22
N ASP A 156 -33.11 0.26 -10.55
CA ASP A 156 -34.46 0.61 -11.01
C ASP A 156 -34.44 2.09 -11.47
N TYR A 157 -34.64 2.32 -12.75
CA TYR A 157 -34.65 3.64 -13.37
C TYR A 157 -36.03 4.29 -13.20
N LEU A 158 -36.03 5.56 -12.78
CA LEU A 158 -37.22 6.38 -12.60
C LEU A 158 -37.40 7.37 -13.75
N GLU A 159 -38.61 7.83 -14.02
CA GLU A 159 -38.94 8.82 -15.06
C GLU A 159 -38.25 10.16 -14.84
N THR A 160 -37.87 10.48 -13.58
CA THR A 160 -37.20 11.72 -13.19
C THR A 160 -35.69 11.79 -13.50
N ASN A 161 -35.19 10.92 -14.40
CA ASN A 161 -33.75 10.71 -14.61
C ASN A 161 -32.98 10.44 -13.30
N GLU A 162 -33.59 9.63 -12.45
CA GLU A 162 -33.02 9.12 -11.20
C GLU A 162 -33.01 7.59 -11.21
N ALA A 163 -32.20 7.00 -10.36
CA ALA A 163 -32.18 5.56 -10.18
C ALA A 163 -32.16 5.18 -8.70
N MET A 164 -32.81 4.07 -8.38
CA MET A 164 -32.69 3.42 -7.08
C MET A 164 -31.74 2.22 -7.23
N VAL A 165 -30.75 2.13 -6.36
CA VAL A 165 -29.83 0.98 -6.34
C VAL A 165 -30.14 0.12 -5.14
N THR A 166 -30.53 -1.11 -5.38
CA THR A 166 -30.85 -2.10 -4.31
C THR A 166 -29.76 -3.16 -4.25
N PHE A 167 -29.06 -3.27 -3.13
CA PHE A 167 -28.17 -4.41 -2.84
C PHE A 167 -28.92 -5.45 -2.03
N THR A 168 -29.03 -6.66 -2.58
CA THR A 168 -29.65 -7.81 -1.93
C THR A 168 -28.59 -8.78 -1.46
N ILE A 169 -28.56 -9.05 -0.17
CA ILE A 169 -27.55 -9.86 0.51
C ILE A 169 -28.18 -11.16 0.98
N SER A 170 -27.62 -12.29 0.52
CA SER A 170 -27.91 -13.61 1.05
C SER A 170 -26.69 -14.07 1.86
N GLU A 171 -26.75 -13.92 3.21
CA GLU A 171 -25.57 -14.02 4.08
C GLU A 171 -24.97 -15.42 4.16
N GLY A 172 -25.78 -16.46 4.06
CA GLY A 172 -25.35 -17.84 4.26
C GLY A 172 -24.95 -18.16 5.72
N PRO A 173 -24.45 -19.36 5.97
CA PRO A 173 -23.96 -19.76 7.30
C PRO A 173 -22.57 -19.19 7.59
N LYS A 174 -22.28 -18.95 8.86
CA LYS A 174 -20.94 -18.61 9.32
C LYS A 174 -20.03 -19.84 9.25
N GLY A 175 -18.90 -19.72 8.60
CA GLY A 175 -17.90 -20.77 8.42
C GLY A 175 -16.62 -20.54 9.22
N HIS A 176 -15.74 -21.52 9.16
CA HIS A 176 -14.43 -21.45 9.80
C HIS A 176 -13.41 -22.34 9.08
N ILE A 177 -12.14 -22.01 9.22
CA ILE A 177 -11.04 -22.82 8.69
C ILE A 177 -10.95 -24.09 9.51
N GLN A 178 -11.36 -25.22 8.89
CA GLN A 178 -11.28 -26.54 9.50
C GLN A 178 -9.88 -27.13 9.37
N LYS A 179 -9.25 -26.96 8.20
CA LYS A 179 -7.95 -27.61 7.91
C LYS A 179 -7.08 -26.74 7.01
N ILE A 180 -5.80 -26.61 7.38
CA ILE A 180 -4.75 -26.08 6.52
C ILE A 180 -3.81 -27.24 6.21
N VAL A 181 -3.62 -27.52 4.92
CA VAL A 181 -2.81 -28.64 4.41
C VAL A 181 -1.67 -28.08 3.60
N PHE A 182 -0.47 -28.53 3.88
CA PHE A 182 0.69 -28.26 3.04
C PHE A 182 1.02 -29.50 2.21
N LYS A 183 1.41 -29.29 0.96
CA LYS A 183 1.92 -30.32 0.07
C LYS A 183 3.31 -29.94 -0.41
N GLY A 184 4.19 -30.92 -0.54
CA GLY A 184 5.56 -30.70 -1.05
C GLY A 184 6.60 -30.30 -0.02
N ASN A 185 6.22 -29.95 1.20
CA ASN A 185 7.13 -29.63 2.31
C ASN A 185 7.78 -30.88 2.91
N LYS A 186 8.85 -31.37 2.29
CA LYS A 186 9.56 -32.60 2.69
C LYS A 186 10.63 -32.35 3.76
N LYS A 187 11.24 -31.17 3.74
CA LYS A 187 12.38 -30.80 4.61
C LYS A 187 11.98 -30.00 5.84
N ILE A 188 10.97 -29.12 5.70
CA ILE A 188 10.46 -28.33 6.79
C ILE A 188 9.15 -28.93 7.32
N LYS A 189 9.07 -29.06 8.64
CA LYS A 189 7.90 -29.67 9.29
C LYS A 189 6.65 -28.80 9.13
N THR A 190 5.52 -29.44 8.85
CA THR A 190 4.19 -28.78 8.77
C THR A 190 3.86 -27.99 10.05
N SER A 191 4.30 -28.47 11.23
CA SER A 191 4.09 -27.80 12.51
C SER A 191 4.75 -26.42 12.55
N ASP A 192 5.95 -26.30 11.98
CA ASP A 192 6.71 -25.07 12.01
C ASP A 192 6.13 -24.06 11.01
N LEU A 193 5.72 -24.53 9.84
CA LEU A 193 4.99 -23.70 8.86
C LEU A 193 3.68 -23.15 9.45
N LYS A 194 2.90 -23.99 10.15
CA LYS A 194 1.66 -23.55 10.81
C LYS A 194 1.87 -22.53 11.93
N LYS A 195 3.00 -22.60 12.65
CA LYS A 195 3.33 -21.61 13.69
C LYS A 195 3.55 -20.21 13.13
N LEU A 196 4.17 -20.12 11.96
CA LEU A 196 4.49 -18.85 11.29
C LEU A 196 3.25 -18.09 10.82
N MET A 197 2.25 -18.81 10.30
CA MET A 197 1.05 -18.20 9.75
C MET A 197 0.24 -17.49 10.82
N ALA A 198 -0.31 -16.32 10.49
CA ALA A 198 -1.34 -15.66 11.27
C ALA A 198 -2.71 -16.33 11.07
N THR A 199 -2.96 -16.85 9.86
CA THR A 199 -4.14 -17.69 9.56
C THR A 199 -4.09 -18.99 10.34
N LYS A 200 -5.09 -19.22 11.19
CA LYS A 200 -5.15 -20.40 12.06
C LYS A 200 -6.38 -21.23 11.79
N GLN A 201 -6.26 -22.54 12.01
CA GLN A 201 -7.42 -23.43 12.09
C GLN A 201 -8.24 -23.13 13.36
N ARG A 202 -9.55 -23.32 13.27
CA ARG A 202 -10.41 -23.24 14.45
C ARG A 202 -10.02 -24.29 15.48
N ASN A 203 -9.92 -23.88 16.74
CA ASN A 203 -9.67 -24.73 17.89
C ASN A 203 -10.66 -24.42 19.03
N ILE A 204 -10.56 -25.12 20.14
CA ILE A 204 -11.46 -24.93 21.31
C ILE A 204 -11.38 -23.49 21.84
N PHE A 205 -10.21 -22.85 21.77
CA PHE A 205 -9.98 -21.49 22.26
C PHE A 205 -10.40 -20.40 21.26
N SER A 206 -10.80 -20.77 20.04
CA SER A 206 -11.16 -19.81 18.98
C SER A 206 -12.39 -18.95 19.31
N ILE A 207 -13.17 -19.35 20.30
CA ILE A 207 -14.31 -18.56 20.81
C ILE A 207 -13.79 -17.27 21.47
N ILE A 208 -12.67 -17.34 22.17
CA ILE A 208 -12.05 -16.19 22.86
C ILE A 208 -11.09 -15.44 21.93
N THR A 209 -10.29 -16.17 21.17
CA THR A 209 -9.21 -15.60 20.32
C THR A 209 -9.67 -15.13 18.95
N LYS A 210 -10.93 -15.38 18.57
CA LYS A 210 -11.51 -15.10 17.24
C LYS A 210 -10.72 -15.72 16.07
N THR A 211 -9.90 -16.73 16.33
CA THR A 211 -9.12 -17.45 15.31
C THR A 211 -10.02 -18.39 14.49
N GLY A 212 -9.56 -18.76 13.30
CA GLY A 212 -10.29 -19.67 12.42
C GLY A 212 -11.16 -18.96 11.37
N THR A 213 -11.09 -17.66 11.26
CA THR A 213 -11.68 -16.88 10.16
C THR A 213 -10.69 -16.78 9.01
N LEU A 214 -11.14 -16.93 7.78
CA LEU A 214 -10.34 -16.70 6.59
C LEU A 214 -10.35 -15.21 6.27
N ASP A 215 -9.14 -14.65 6.14
CA ASP A 215 -8.88 -13.34 5.59
C ASP A 215 -7.87 -13.53 4.45
N GLU A 216 -8.24 -13.14 3.25
CA GLU A 216 -7.43 -13.37 2.05
C GLU A 216 -6.12 -12.57 2.08
N ASP A 217 -6.15 -11.33 2.61
CA ASP A 217 -4.96 -10.47 2.70
C ASP A 217 -3.98 -11.02 3.75
N VAL A 218 -4.51 -11.49 4.89
CA VAL A 218 -3.70 -12.18 5.93
C VAL A 218 -3.09 -13.45 5.36
N LEU A 219 -3.86 -14.24 4.62
CA LEU A 219 -3.36 -15.48 4.01
C LEU A 219 -2.27 -15.19 2.97
N LYS A 220 -2.43 -14.13 2.18
CA LYS A 220 -1.41 -13.69 1.21
C LYS A 220 -0.10 -13.29 1.91
N ASN A 221 -0.18 -12.56 3.02
CA ASN A 221 0.97 -12.23 3.84
C ASN A 221 1.62 -13.49 4.43
N ASP A 222 0.82 -14.47 4.87
CA ASP A 222 1.32 -15.75 5.35
C ASP A 222 2.15 -16.49 4.29
N LEU A 223 1.73 -16.48 3.01
CA LEU A 223 2.51 -17.10 1.93
C LEU A 223 3.87 -16.42 1.74
N GLN A 224 3.93 -15.10 1.87
CA GLN A 224 5.21 -14.36 1.82
C GLN A 224 6.10 -14.74 3.00
N LEU A 225 5.54 -14.85 4.21
CA LEU A 225 6.28 -15.29 5.40
C LEU A 225 6.80 -16.72 5.26
N LEU A 226 5.99 -17.63 4.70
CA LEU A 226 6.41 -19.00 4.41
C LEU A 226 7.59 -19.03 3.44
N THR A 227 7.51 -18.28 2.34
CA THR A 227 8.60 -18.19 1.35
C THR A 227 9.87 -17.62 1.98
N ALA A 228 9.74 -16.52 2.75
CA ALA A 228 10.88 -15.92 3.46
C ALA A 228 11.51 -16.89 4.48
N TYR A 229 10.69 -17.70 5.14
CA TYR A 229 11.17 -18.72 6.07
C TYR A 229 11.97 -19.80 5.36
N TYR A 230 11.52 -20.27 4.18
CA TYR A 230 12.30 -21.19 3.36
C TYR A 230 13.63 -20.59 2.93
N PHE A 231 13.64 -19.33 2.49
CA PHE A 231 14.89 -18.64 2.12
C PHE A 231 15.83 -18.53 3.30
N ASP A 232 15.30 -18.27 4.50
CA ASP A 232 16.12 -18.21 5.73
C ASP A 232 16.67 -19.56 6.19
N HIS A 233 16.16 -20.65 5.61
CA HIS A 233 16.67 -22.02 5.81
C HIS A 233 17.46 -22.54 4.60
N GLY A 234 17.91 -21.66 3.71
CA GLY A 234 18.75 -21.96 2.57
C GLY A 234 18.02 -22.45 1.32
N TYR A 235 16.71 -22.50 1.30
CA TYR A 235 15.94 -22.94 0.14
C TYR A 235 15.61 -21.74 -0.76
N LEU A 236 16.61 -21.21 -1.47
CA LEU A 236 16.50 -19.94 -2.22
C LEU A 236 15.62 -20.04 -3.48
N GLU A 237 15.34 -21.24 -3.94
CA GLU A 237 14.45 -21.51 -5.07
C GLU A 237 13.03 -21.89 -4.62
N ALA A 238 12.76 -21.83 -3.30
CA ALA A 238 11.46 -22.21 -2.78
C ALA A 238 10.34 -21.32 -3.33
N LYS A 239 9.24 -21.96 -3.70
CA LYS A 239 8.05 -21.28 -4.21
C LYS A 239 6.83 -21.84 -3.47
N THR A 240 5.97 -20.92 -3.05
CA THR A 240 4.64 -21.24 -2.55
C THR A 240 3.62 -20.93 -3.66
N SER A 241 2.72 -21.88 -3.95
CA SER A 241 1.63 -21.63 -4.90
C SER A 241 0.56 -20.73 -4.27
N GLU A 242 -0.30 -20.16 -5.11
CA GLU A 242 -1.54 -19.60 -4.63
C GLU A 242 -2.35 -20.69 -3.89
N PRO A 243 -2.97 -20.35 -2.75
CA PRO A 243 -3.69 -21.32 -1.92
C PRO A 243 -4.97 -21.77 -2.62
N LYS A 244 -5.20 -23.07 -2.68
CA LYS A 244 -6.48 -23.63 -3.10
C LYS A 244 -7.43 -23.60 -1.92
N ILE A 245 -8.47 -22.76 -2.00
CA ILE A 245 -9.48 -22.59 -0.96
C ILE A 245 -10.72 -23.37 -1.39
N ASP A 246 -11.04 -24.41 -0.65
CA ASP A 246 -12.26 -25.20 -0.88
C ASP A 246 -13.39 -24.63 -0.01
N LEU A 247 -14.39 -24.06 -0.66
CA LEU A 247 -15.61 -23.47 -0.11
C LEU A 247 -16.86 -24.33 -0.41
N SER A 248 -16.71 -25.57 -0.83
CA SER A 248 -17.82 -26.47 -1.13
C SER A 248 -18.79 -26.63 0.04
N ASP A 249 -18.27 -26.66 1.27
CA ASP A 249 -19.02 -26.45 2.50
C ASP A 249 -18.66 -25.10 3.12
N PRO A 250 -19.50 -24.05 2.97
CA PRO A 250 -19.20 -22.73 3.51
C PRO A 250 -18.99 -22.70 5.04
N LYS A 251 -19.37 -23.75 5.76
CA LYS A 251 -19.15 -23.89 7.22
C LYS A 251 -17.74 -24.40 7.54
N LYS A 252 -17.10 -25.14 6.61
CA LYS A 252 -15.88 -25.91 6.86
C LYS A 252 -14.85 -25.67 5.76
N ILE A 253 -14.07 -24.63 5.87
CA ILE A 253 -13.08 -24.25 4.88
C ILE A 253 -11.85 -25.13 4.97
N ARG A 254 -11.38 -25.60 3.83
CA ARG A 254 -10.09 -26.26 3.67
C ARG A 254 -9.17 -25.40 2.82
N ILE A 255 -7.98 -25.12 3.34
CA ILE A 255 -6.93 -24.39 2.62
C ILE A 255 -5.81 -25.37 2.30
N GLU A 256 -5.42 -25.46 1.04
CA GLU A 256 -4.30 -26.27 0.58
C GLU A 256 -3.24 -25.35 -0.03
N ILE A 257 -2.02 -25.45 0.47
CA ILE A 257 -0.84 -24.69 0.03
C ILE A 257 0.18 -25.69 -0.48
N GLU A 258 0.55 -25.53 -1.75
CA GLU A 258 1.56 -26.35 -2.39
C GLU A 258 2.91 -25.62 -2.35
N ILE A 259 3.97 -26.34 -1.98
CA ILE A 259 5.31 -25.80 -1.80
C ILE A 259 6.28 -26.61 -2.65
N VAL A 260 7.10 -25.92 -3.42
CA VAL A 260 8.26 -26.50 -4.11
C VAL A 260 9.48 -25.98 -3.38
N GLU A 261 10.18 -26.86 -2.63
CA GLU A 261 11.27 -26.44 -1.75
C GLU A 261 12.58 -26.09 -2.51
N GLY A 262 12.86 -26.79 -3.59
CA GLY A 262 14.15 -26.67 -4.28
C GLY A 262 15.35 -27.27 -3.48
N PRO A 263 16.58 -27.05 -3.95
CA PRO A 263 17.79 -27.46 -3.25
C PRO A 263 18.12 -26.52 -2.09
N GLN A 264 18.89 -27.03 -1.11
CA GLN A 264 19.35 -26.23 0.03
C GLN A 264 20.74 -25.66 -0.25
N TYR A 265 20.87 -24.35 -0.22
CA TYR A 265 22.10 -23.60 -0.39
C TYR A 265 22.84 -23.40 0.93
N ARG A 266 24.16 -23.40 0.86
CA ARG A 266 25.07 -23.13 1.97
C ARG A 266 25.95 -21.94 1.68
N LEU A 267 26.51 -21.32 2.72
CA LEU A 267 27.48 -20.25 2.57
C LEU A 267 28.80 -20.80 2.00
N GLY A 268 29.23 -20.20 0.90
CA GLY A 268 30.52 -20.45 0.28
C GLY A 268 31.63 -19.58 0.89
N ASN A 269 32.38 -18.87 0.05
CA ASN A 269 33.41 -17.95 0.54
C ASN A 269 32.72 -16.71 1.14
N ILE A 270 33.33 -16.20 2.23
CA ILE A 270 32.93 -14.94 2.87
C ILE A 270 34.12 -14.02 2.77
N ASP A 271 33.94 -12.79 2.31
CA ASP A 271 35.01 -11.79 2.16
C ASP A 271 34.51 -10.38 2.51
N PHE A 272 35.46 -9.45 2.58
CA PHE A 272 35.23 -8.04 2.84
C PHE A 272 35.89 -7.19 1.78
N LYS A 273 35.22 -6.11 1.34
CA LYS A 273 35.71 -5.10 0.42
C LYS A 273 35.42 -3.69 0.91
N GLY A 274 36.14 -2.71 0.38
CA GLY A 274 35.93 -1.30 0.69
C GLY A 274 36.76 -0.80 1.86
N ASP A 275 36.19 0.04 2.69
CA ASP A 275 36.87 0.75 3.76
C ASP A 275 37.03 -0.10 5.03
N LEU A 276 38.06 -0.90 5.10
CA LEU A 276 38.33 -1.71 6.28
C LEU A 276 38.99 -0.85 7.39
N LEU A 277 38.45 -0.90 8.62
CA LEU A 277 39.04 -0.21 9.80
C LEU A 277 40.14 -1.03 10.46
N THR A 278 40.14 -2.33 10.22
CA THR A 278 41.01 -3.29 10.88
C THR A 278 41.31 -4.44 9.91
N THR A 279 42.09 -5.41 10.33
CA THR A 279 42.37 -6.58 9.48
C THR A 279 41.09 -7.39 9.18
N LYS A 280 41.09 -8.11 8.05
CA LYS A 280 39.97 -9.00 7.72
C LYS A 280 39.77 -10.03 8.83
N GLU A 281 40.84 -10.54 9.44
CA GLU A 281 40.83 -11.50 10.55
C GLU A 281 40.03 -10.97 11.74
N ASP A 282 40.15 -9.69 12.07
CA ASP A 282 39.42 -9.06 13.16
C ASP A 282 37.96 -8.79 12.83
N LEU A 283 37.64 -8.59 11.54
CA LEU A 283 36.24 -8.52 11.09
C LEU A 283 35.59 -9.91 11.10
N PHE A 284 36.31 -10.95 10.68
CA PHE A 284 35.83 -12.34 10.77
C PHE A 284 35.47 -12.76 12.19
N LYS A 285 36.19 -12.28 13.22
CA LYS A 285 35.85 -12.54 14.64
C LYS A 285 34.48 -12.00 15.07
N VAL A 286 33.96 -10.99 14.39
CA VAL A 286 32.64 -10.41 14.66
C VAL A 286 31.53 -11.27 14.10
N LEU A 287 31.80 -11.97 12.99
CA LEU A 287 30.79 -12.78 12.31
C LEU A 287 30.46 -14.04 13.14
N LYS A 288 29.17 -14.36 13.19
CA LYS A 288 28.66 -15.64 13.70
C LYS A 288 28.42 -16.65 12.58
N ILE A 289 28.19 -16.16 11.34
CA ILE A 289 28.11 -17.02 10.17
C ILE A 289 29.48 -17.65 9.85
N LYS A 290 29.44 -18.84 9.25
CA LYS A 290 30.66 -19.58 8.87
C LYS A 290 30.48 -20.20 7.49
N ARG A 291 31.58 -20.36 6.76
CA ARG A 291 31.61 -21.13 5.52
C ARG A 291 31.02 -22.54 5.75
N GLY A 292 30.19 -23.00 4.82
CA GLY A 292 29.52 -24.29 4.89
C GLY A 292 28.24 -24.31 5.74
N ALA A 293 27.94 -23.26 6.51
CA ALA A 293 26.66 -23.12 7.20
C ALA A 293 25.52 -23.01 6.20
N VAL A 294 24.31 -23.39 6.60
CA VAL A 294 23.11 -23.15 5.80
C VAL A 294 22.95 -21.66 5.61
N TYR A 295 22.61 -21.24 4.38
CA TYR A 295 22.32 -19.85 4.10
C TYR A 295 21.13 -19.36 4.93
N SER A 296 21.27 -18.22 5.56
CA SER A 296 20.21 -17.56 6.33
C SER A 296 20.36 -16.04 6.21
N ASN A 297 19.36 -15.40 5.65
CA ASN A 297 19.31 -13.95 5.52
C ASN A 297 19.26 -13.26 6.90
N THR A 298 18.54 -13.84 7.85
CA THR A 298 18.49 -13.37 9.25
C THR A 298 19.85 -13.43 9.92
N ALA A 299 20.63 -14.50 9.69
CA ALA A 299 21.96 -14.62 10.23
C ALA A 299 22.92 -13.60 9.61
N ILE A 300 22.85 -13.39 8.29
CA ILE A 300 23.65 -12.37 7.58
C ILE A 300 23.32 -10.98 8.10
N ARG A 301 22.03 -10.63 8.22
CA ARG A 301 21.59 -9.32 8.73
C ARG A 301 22.06 -9.07 10.17
N ARG A 302 22.00 -10.09 11.03
CA ARG A 302 22.56 -10.00 12.39
C ARG A 302 24.04 -9.66 12.37
N ASP A 303 24.81 -10.29 11.48
CA ASP A 303 26.24 -10.07 11.38
C ASP A 303 26.56 -8.70 10.74
N VAL A 304 25.76 -8.23 9.78
CA VAL A 304 25.79 -6.83 9.28
C VAL A 304 25.59 -5.85 10.43
N ASN A 305 24.57 -6.08 11.29
CA ASN A 305 24.32 -5.20 12.43
C ASN A 305 25.49 -5.21 13.42
N ALA A 306 26.11 -6.36 13.67
CA ALA A 306 27.27 -6.46 14.56
C ALA A 306 28.51 -5.74 13.98
N LEU A 307 28.74 -5.84 12.68
CA LEU A 307 29.75 -5.08 11.99
C LEU A 307 29.46 -3.58 12.05
N THR A 308 28.23 -3.16 11.74
CA THR A 308 27.78 -1.76 11.81
C THR A 308 28.03 -1.19 13.21
N GLU A 309 27.69 -1.94 14.26
CA GLU A 309 27.94 -1.53 15.65
C GLU A 309 29.46 -1.38 15.94
N LYS A 310 30.29 -2.29 15.44
CA LYS A 310 31.75 -2.20 15.59
C LYS A 310 32.31 -0.90 14.97
N PHE A 311 31.82 -0.53 13.77
CA PHE A 311 32.24 0.71 13.10
C PHE A 311 31.67 1.94 13.81
N ALA A 312 30.39 1.89 14.18
CA ALA A 312 29.69 2.95 14.90
C ALA A 312 30.36 3.29 16.24
N ASN A 313 30.90 2.29 16.96
CA ASN A 313 31.64 2.49 18.20
C ASN A 313 33.01 3.18 17.99
N GLN A 314 33.44 3.35 16.75
CA GLN A 314 34.63 4.11 16.38
C GLN A 314 34.29 5.46 15.74
N GLY A 315 33.03 5.91 15.87
CA GLY A 315 32.56 7.20 15.38
C GLY A 315 31.91 7.17 14.00
N TYR A 316 31.88 6.04 13.30
CA TYR A 316 31.32 5.97 11.96
C TYR A 316 29.81 5.68 11.99
N ALA A 317 29.02 6.67 12.46
CA ALA A 317 27.57 6.52 12.63
C ALA A 317 26.81 6.25 11.33
N TYR A 318 27.35 6.66 10.19
CA TYR A 318 26.74 6.53 8.87
C TYR A 318 27.41 5.46 8.00
N VAL A 319 28.10 4.49 8.61
CA VAL A 319 28.67 3.37 7.88
C VAL A 319 27.59 2.60 7.15
N GLU A 320 27.84 2.30 5.90
CA GLU A 320 27.01 1.43 5.07
C GLU A 320 27.74 0.10 4.86
N ILE A 321 27.07 -1.00 5.19
CA ILE A 321 27.60 -2.35 5.00
C ILE A 321 26.59 -3.15 4.20
N ASN A 322 26.90 -3.35 2.94
CA ASN A 322 26.04 -4.05 1.99
C ASN A 322 26.55 -5.48 1.77
N PRO A 323 25.74 -6.50 2.11
CA PRO A 323 26.07 -7.88 1.82
C PRO A 323 25.79 -8.17 0.34
N ASP A 324 26.82 -8.25 -0.48
CA ASP A 324 26.73 -8.69 -1.87
C ASP A 324 26.81 -10.21 -1.93
N THR A 325 25.92 -10.85 -2.69
CA THR A 325 25.80 -12.29 -2.78
C THR A 325 25.95 -12.77 -4.22
N SER A 326 26.76 -13.80 -4.43
CA SER A 326 26.92 -14.49 -5.70
C SER A 326 26.56 -15.96 -5.55
N MET A 327 25.61 -16.44 -6.36
CA MET A 327 25.12 -17.82 -6.31
C MET A 327 25.93 -18.72 -7.24
N ASP A 328 26.41 -19.85 -6.69
CA ASP A 328 26.95 -20.97 -7.43
C ASP A 328 25.93 -22.12 -7.41
N ASN A 329 25.06 -22.14 -8.41
CA ASN A 329 23.99 -23.13 -8.53
C ASN A 329 24.50 -24.55 -8.75
N LYS A 330 25.72 -24.71 -9.30
CA LYS A 330 26.33 -26.02 -9.55
C LYS A 330 26.73 -26.69 -8.24
N ASN A 331 27.32 -25.92 -7.33
CA ASN A 331 27.79 -26.41 -6.03
C ASN A 331 26.81 -26.13 -4.89
N LEU A 332 25.68 -25.46 -5.15
CA LEU A 332 24.67 -25.03 -4.18
C LEU A 332 25.29 -24.15 -3.07
N LEU A 333 26.14 -23.23 -3.48
CA LEU A 333 26.81 -22.29 -2.59
C LEU A 333 26.38 -20.84 -2.87
N VAL A 334 26.34 -20.04 -1.81
CA VAL A 334 26.20 -18.59 -1.89
C VAL A 334 27.48 -17.96 -1.34
N HIS A 335 28.25 -17.31 -2.20
CA HIS A 335 29.40 -16.53 -1.79
C HIS A 335 28.90 -15.18 -1.30
N LEU A 336 29.51 -14.66 -0.24
CA LEU A 336 29.09 -13.43 0.42
C LEU A 336 30.29 -12.48 0.51
N THR A 337 30.10 -11.24 0.05
CA THR A 337 31.08 -10.18 0.20
C THR A 337 30.42 -9.01 0.93
N PHE A 338 30.96 -8.64 2.10
CA PHE A 338 30.53 -7.43 2.77
C PHE A 338 31.24 -6.23 2.17
N GLU A 339 30.49 -5.39 1.47
CA GLU A 339 31.01 -4.13 0.91
C GLU A 339 30.79 -3.02 1.95
N ILE A 340 31.89 -2.41 2.39
CA ILE A 340 31.91 -1.48 3.52
C ILE A 340 32.28 -0.09 3.02
N GLU A 341 31.42 0.88 3.27
CA GLU A 341 31.66 2.29 3.09
C GLU A 341 31.53 3.02 4.42
N LYS A 342 32.65 3.38 5.05
CA LYS A 342 32.68 3.86 6.43
C LYS A 342 32.15 5.29 6.61
N LYS A 343 32.15 6.13 5.56
CA LYS A 343 31.85 7.57 5.63
C LYS A 343 32.79 8.31 6.60
N LYS A 344 32.37 9.49 7.09
CA LYS A 344 33.17 10.29 8.04
C LYS A 344 32.87 9.92 9.49
N ARG A 345 33.84 10.16 10.38
CA ARG A 345 33.61 10.11 11.82
C ARG A 345 32.72 11.26 12.25
N VAL A 346 31.83 11.01 13.19
CA VAL A 346 30.93 12.02 13.72
C VAL A 346 31.05 12.17 15.24
N PHE A 347 30.88 13.39 15.72
CA PHE A 347 30.87 13.76 17.13
C PHE A 347 29.51 14.30 17.50
N TYR A 348 29.07 14.07 18.75
CA TYR A 348 27.83 14.65 19.24
C TYR A 348 27.92 16.16 19.27
N GLU A 349 27.10 16.88 18.51
CA GLU A 349 27.05 18.34 18.55
C GLU A 349 26.12 18.82 19.63
N LYS A 350 24.92 18.27 19.71
CA LYS A 350 23.87 18.62 20.65
C LYS A 350 23.11 17.39 21.12
N ILE A 351 22.82 17.33 22.41
CA ILE A 351 21.93 16.32 22.99
C ILE A 351 20.70 17.07 23.53
N GLN A 352 19.57 16.86 22.83
CA GLN A 352 18.31 17.49 23.17
C GLN A 352 17.38 16.50 23.85
N VAL A 353 16.86 16.88 25.03
CA VAL A 353 15.90 16.09 25.80
C VAL A 353 14.58 16.84 25.82
N VAL A 354 13.50 16.16 25.46
CA VAL A 354 12.14 16.71 25.43
C VAL A 354 11.14 15.73 26.02
N GLY A 355 10.04 16.23 26.59
CA GLY A 355 8.99 15.41 27.18
C GLY A 355 9.17 15.10 28.68
N ASN A 356 10.27 15.50 29.26
CA ASN A 356 10.53 15.37 30.70
C ASN A 356 9.90 16.53 31.51
N THR A 357 8.58 16.56 31.60
CA THR A 357 7.82 17.68 32.21
C THR A 357 7.96 17.76 33.74
N LYS A 358 8.11 16.62 34.40
CA LYS A 358 8.30 16.52 35.88
C LYS A 358 9.73 16.18 36.25
N THR A 359 10.39 15.34 35.44
CA THR A 359 11.77 14.93 35.68
C THR A 359 12.72 16.01 35.20
N ARG A 360 13.61 16.47 36.10
CA ARG A 360 14.59 17.49 35.75
C ARG A 360 15.59 16.98 34.71
N ASP A 361 15.97 17.82 33.77
CA ASP A 361 16.92 17.50 32.68
C ASP A 361 18.23 16.87 33.20
N LYS A 362 18.76 17.39 34.31
CA LYS A 362 19.97 16.83 34.94
C LYS A 362 19.86 15.37 35.36
N VAL A 363 18.65 14.90 35.68
CA VAL A 363 18.41 13.49 36.05
C VAL A 363 18.52 12.61 34.82
N VAL A 364 17.98 13.06 33.70
CA VAL A 364 18.10 12.36 32.41
C VAL A 364 19.56 12.32 31.97
N ARG A 365 20.22 13.47 31.93
CA ARG A 365 21.64 13.60 31.49
C ARG A 365 22.61 12.77 32.34
N ARG A 366 22.35 12.57 33.62
CA ARG A 366 23.19 11.71 34.49
C ARG A 366 23.19 10.25 34.09
N GLU A 367 22.10 9.78 33.49
CA GLU A 367 21.98 8.39 33.02
C GLU A 367 22.59 8.17 31.63
N LEU A 368 22.91 9.27 30.92
CA LEU A 368 23.55 9.19 29.61
C LEU A 368 25.02 8.79 29.77
N GLN A 369 25.47 7.93 28.85
CA GLN A 369 26.88 7.52 28.69
C GLN A 369 27.53 8.24 27.49
N VAL A 370 26.89 9.28 26.99
CA VAL A 370 27.32 10.10 25.86
C VAL A 370 27.23 11.58 26.25
N ALA A 371 28.18 12.39 25.79
CA ALA A 371 28.20 13.82 26.01
C ALA A 371 28.45 14.61 24.72
N GLU A 372 28.04 15.86 24.69
CA GLU A 372 28.31 16.80 23.61
C GLU A 372 29.83 16.98 23.42
N GLY A 373 30.29 16.91 22.17
CA GLY A 373 31.72 16.96 21.83
C GLY A 373 32.40 15.57 21.79
N GLU A 374 31.80 14.54 22.34
CA GLU A 374 32.37 13.19 22.30
C GLU A 374 32.13 12.51 20.95
N LEU A 375 32.99 11.52 20.67
CA LEU A 375 32.86 10.69 19.49
C LEU A 375 31.60 9.82 19.58
N TYR A 376 30.88 9.67 18.47
CA TYR A 376 29.70 8.82 18.43
C TYR A 376 30.03 7.37 18.79
N SER A 377 29.22 6.78 19.65
CA SER A 377 29.27 5.37 20.03
C SER A 377 27.86 4.79 20.11
N ALA A 378 27.56 3.81 19.25
CA ALA A 378 26.26 3.12 19.26
C ALA A 378 26.05 2.35 20.58
N THR A 379 27.11 1.71 21.10
CA THR A 379 27.06 0.96 22.37
C THR A 379 26.74 1.89 23.55
N ASP A 380 27.37 3.07 23.64
CA ASP A 380 27.14 3.97 24.76
C ASP A 380 25.78 4.68 24.65
N MET A 381 25.31 4.96 23.44
CA MET A 381 23.96 5.41 23.20
C MET A 381 22.92 4.36 23.65
N ASN A 382 23.13 3.07 23.32
CA ASN A 382 22.24 1.99 23.74
C ASN A 382 22.29 1.79 25.27
N LYS A 383 23.47 1.85 25.90
CA LYS A 383 23.62 1.81 27.37
C LYS A 383 22.87 2.97 28.04
N SER A 384 22.91 4.17 27.46
CA SER A 384 22.17 5.32 27.93
C SER A 384 20.67 5.06 27.92
N ARG A 385 20.16 4.53 26.80
CA ARG A 385 18.75 4.13 26.68
C ARG A 385 18.36 3.10 27.73
N ASP A 386 19.18 2.06 27.90
CA ASP A 386 18.92 0.99 28.88
C ASP A 386 18.94 1.48 30.33
N ARG A 387 19.83 2.42 30.69
CA ARG A 387 19.85 3.04 32.01
C ARG A 387 18.58 3.85 32.28
N LEU A 388 18.19 4.70 31.33
CA LEU A 388 16.95 5.45 31.43
C LEU A 388 15.73 4.54 31.53
N LYS A 389 15.69 3.43 30.78
CA LYS A 389 14.62 2.44 30.87
C LYS A 389 14.55 1.79 32.25
N ARG A 390 15.70 1.44 32.81
CA ARG A 390 15.76 0.83 34.16
C ARG A 390 15.41 1.80 35.28
N SER A 391 15.47 3.12 35.04
CA SER A 391 15.08 4.12 36.05
C SER A 391 13.59 4.06 36.41
N GLY A 392 12.76 3.53 35.52
CA GLY A 392 11.30 3.44 35.69
C GLY A 392 10.55 4.77 35.61
N PHE A 393 11.26 5.90 35.34
CA PHE A 393 10.61 7.20 35.24
C PHE A 393 9.85 7.43 33.96
N PHE A 394 10.13 6.66 32.90
CA PHE A 394 9.61 6.87 31.56
C PHE A 394 8.89 5.62 31.07
N LYS A 395 7.71 5.82 30.49
CA LYS A 395 6.87 4.78 29.85
C LYS A 395 7.36 4.47 28.45
N GLU A 396 7.64 5.51 27.69
CA GLU A 396 8.18 5.41 26.33
C GLU A 396 9.36 6.35 26.16
N MET A 397 10.31 5.92 25.33
CA MET A 397 11.53 6.69 25.06
C MET A 397 11.95 6.45 23.62
N ASP A 398 12.17 7.53 22.90
CA ASP A 398 12.67 7.51 21.52
C ASP A 398 14.01 8.24 21.45
N PHE A 399 15.03 7.55 20.92
CA PHE A 399 16.38 8.06 20.72
C PHE A 399 16.60 8.14 19.21
N THR A 400 16.54 9.33 18.67
CA THR A 400 16.76 9.60 17.26
C THR A 400 18.01 10.44 17.05
N THR A 401 18.71 10.18 15.96
CA THR A 401 19.86 10.96 15.55
C THR A 401 19.54 11.75 14.30
N SER A 402 19.99 12.99 14.23
CA SER A 402 19.86 13.86 13.07
C SER A 402 21.22 14.45 12.68
N ARG A 403 21.39 14.85 11.43
CA ARG A 403 22.64 15.48 10.99
C ARG A 403 22.85 16.80 11.74
N GLY A 404 24.08 17.05 12.19
CA GLY A 404 24.49 18.29 12.80
C GLY A 404 24.82 19.39 11.78
N SER A 405 25.48 20.44 12.22
CA SER A 405 25.86 21.61 11.40
C SER A 405 26.86 21.28 10.31
N THR A 406 27.61 20.18 10.43
CA THR A 406 28.57 19.66 9.45
C THR A 406 28.40 18.15 9.29
N GLU A 407 29.02 17.56 8.24
CA GLU A 407 29.01 16.11 8.03
C GLU A 407 29.71 15.30 9.13
N GLU A 408 30.53 15.94 9.95
CA GLU A 408 31.25 15.34 11.08
C GLU A 408 30.51 15.51 12.41
N LYS A 409 29.30 16.05 12.38
CA LYS A 409 28.49 16.33 13.56
C LYS A 409 27.14 15.64 13.50
N ILE A 410 26.69 15.18 14.67
CA ILE A 410 25.43 14.49 14.85
C ILE A 410 24.69 15.03 16.07
N ASN A 411 23.40 15.29 15.95
CA ASN A 411 22.55 15.63 17.08
C ASN A 411 21.86 14.36 17.59
N LEU A 412 21.67 14.29 18.89
CA LEU A 412 20.89 13.25 19.55
C LEU A 412 19.63 13.86 20.14
N ASP A 413 18.48 13.46 19.62
CA ASP A 413 17.17 13.88 20.10
C ASP A 413 16.56 12.75 20.94
N ILE A 414 16.34 13.02 22.22
CA ILE A 414 15.75 12.08 23.18
C ILE A 414 14.36 12.57 23.53
N LYS A 415 13.34 11.85 23.03
CA LYS A 415 11.93 12.11 23.36
C LYS A 415 11.48 11.14 24.44
N LEU A 416 10.91 11.67 25.51
CA LEU A 416 10.52 10.93 26.71
C LEU A 416 9.03 11.09 26.96
N GLU A 417 8.36 10.00 27.31
CA GLU A 417 7.01 10.00 27.88
C GLU A 417 7.11 9.54 29.34
N GLU A 418 6.75 10.41 30.29
CA GLU A 418 6.87 10.10 31.71
C GLU A 418 5.87 9.03 32.15
N ALA A 419 6.35 8.11 32.96
CA ALA A 419 5.49 7.12 33.61
C ALA A 419 4.70 7.75 34.77
N PRO A 420 3.49 7.26 35.06
CA PRO A 420 2.79 7.62 36.30
C PRO A 420 3.64 7.28 37.52
N THR A 421 3.86 8.23 38.39
CA THR A 421 4.71 8.06 39.60
C THR A 421 4.02 7.35 40.76
N GLY A 422 2.75 7.00 40.62
CA GLY A 422 1.97 6.27 41.64
C GLY A 422 1.01 5.31 40.95
N ALA A 423 0.94 4.09 41.44
CA ALA A 423 -0.08 3.11 41.12
C ALA A 423 -0.80 2.73 42.40
N ILE A 424 -2.13 2.85 42.39
CA ILE A 424 -2.96 2.32 43.47
C ILE A 424 -3.52 0.99 42.94
N SER A 425 -3.14 -0.10 43.59
CA SER A 425 -3.65 -1.43 43.25
C SER A 425 -4.68 -1.83 44.29
N PHE A 426 -5.88 -2.20 43.84
CA PHE A 426 -6.90 -2.83 44.68
C PHE A 426 -6.94 -4.31 44.30
N GLY A 427 -6.66 -5.19 45.25
CA GLY A 427 -6.75 -6.63 45.09
C GLY A 427 -7.94 -7.18 45.92
N ILE A 428 -8.75 -8.04 45.31
CA ILE A 428 -9.75 -8.87 46.04
C ILE A 428 -9.25 -10.29 45.95
N GLY A 429 -8.82 -10.86 47.06
CA GLY A 429 -8.40 -12.25 47.18
C GLY A 429 -9.45 -13.07 47.94
N TYR A 430 -9.67 -14.31 47.54
CA TYR A 430 -10.46 -15.29 48.29
C TYR A 430 -9.49 -16.29 48.93
N SER A 431 -9.53 -16.35 50.26
CA SER A 431 -8.79 -17.33 51.06
C SER A 431 -9.75 -18.33 51.61
N THR A 432 -9.40 -19.61 51.58
CA THR A 432 -10.18 -20.70 52.20
C THR A 432 -10.23 -20.60 53.72
N LEU A 433 -9.40 -19.77 54.34
CA LEU A 433 -9.34 -19.56 55.78
C LEU A 433 -10.08 -18.29 56.23
N GLU A 434 -10.15 -17.23 55.38
CA GLU A 434 -10.71 -15.92 55.74
C GLU A 434 -11.76 -15.37 54.77
N SER A 435 -12.37 -16.24 53.99
CA SER A 435 -13.45 -15.97 53.00
C SER A 435 -13.19 -14.86 51.97
N VAL A 436 -12.90 -13.61 52.32
CA VAL A 436 -12.56 -12.51 51.42
C VAL A 436 -11.55 -11.59 52.08
N VAL A 437 -10.44 -11.29 51.40
CA VAL A 437 -9.43 -10.33 51.85
C VAL A 437 -9.34 -9.21 50.81
N GLY A 438 -9.49 -7.97 51.26
CA GLY A 438 -9.26 -6.76 50.48
C GLY A 438 -7.87 -6.17 50.80
N SER A 439 -7.09 -5.85 49.81
CA SER A 439 -5.81 -5.17 50.00
C SER A 439 -5.69 -3.94 49.05
#